data_e806db3eea01ead6ce9011990efedb0f
#
_entry.id   e806db3eea01ead6ce9011990efedb0f
#
_cell.length_a   1.000
_cell.length_b   1.000
_cell.length_c   1.000
_cell.angle_alpha   90.00
_cell.angle_beta   90.00
_cell.angle_gamma   90.00
#
_symmetry.space_group_name_H-M   'P 1'
#
loop_
_entity.id
_entity.type
_entity.pdbx_description
1 polymer ?
#
loop_
_entity_poly.entity_id
_entity_poly.type
_entity_poly.pdbx_seq_one_letter_code
_entity_poly.pdbx_strand_id
1 'polypeptide(L)'
;MDIPIPNALNGAPAETDTPLVIALPKGRILKELHPVLSRAGLIPAKDYADEDSRRLRFPTNDPTVDVIRVRPFDVATFVAHGAAAIGVCGADVLMEFDYPEIYAPLDLGIGRCRVSIAEPVNAIPDDPRRWSRITVATKYPNIAQRHFAARGVQAEIVHLNGAMELAPSMGLARLIVDLVQTGSTLKANGLKEGEVIAHVTSKLIVNRTALKTRPEAIGAWIARFRAALEATA
;
A
#
# COMPACT_ATOMS: atom_id res chain seq x y z
N MET A 1 44.64 13.08 -0.50
CA MET A 1 43.62 13.94 -1.13
C MET A 1 42.32 13.70 -0.36
N ASP A 2 42.17 14.45 0.74
CA ASP A 2 41.05 14.29 1.65
C ASP A 2 39.79 14.99 1.02
N ILE A 3 38.77 14.20 0.70
CA ILE A 3 37.50 14.73 0.30
C ILE A 3 36.76 15.17 1.58
N PRO A 4 36.48 16.45 1.78
CA PRO A 4 35.75 16.91 2.97
C PRO A 4 34.30 16.37 2.90
N ILE A 5 33.94 15.57 3.91
CA ILE A 5 32.55 15.18 4.14
C ILE A 5 31.80 16.44 4.58
N PRO A 6 30.76 16.89 3.88
CA PRO A 6 29.98 18.03 4.32
C PRO A 6 29.32 17.70 5.66
N ASN A 7 29.59 18.53 6.66
CA ASN A 7 29.00 18.41 7.99
C ASN A 7 27.52 18.85 7.93
N ALA A 8 26.64 17.93 7.52
CA ALA A 8 25.19 18.17 7.33
C ALA A 8 24.37 18.11 8.65
N LEU A 9 25.05 18.23 9.82
CA LEU A 9 24.39 18.07 11.11
C LEU A 9 24.17 19.38 11.90
N ASN A 10 24.47 20.54 11.32
CA ASN A 10 24.21 21.82 11.99
C ASN A 10 23.05 22.53 11.31
N GLY A 11 21.86 22.45 11.91
CA GLY A 11 20.68 23.24 11.53
C GLY A 11 19.53 22.47 10.94
N ALA A 12 19.14 21.33 11.51
CA ALA A 12 17.78 20.86 11.29
C ALA A 12 16.84 21.95 11.84
N PRO A 13 15.90 22.51 11.02
CA PRO A 13 14.89 23.44 11.52
C PRO A 13 14.17 22.78 12.68
N ALA A 14 13.80 23.55 13.70
CA ALA A 14 13.01 23.05 14.81
C ALA A 14 11.81 22.28 14.25
N GLU A 15 11.48 21.10 14.79
CA GLU A 15 10.44 20.18 14.29
C GLU A 15 9.07 20.85 14.05
N THR A 16 8.85 22.03 14.61
CA THR A 16 7.63 22.85 14.47
C THR A 16 7.50 23.63 13.17
N ASP A 17 8.60 23.84 12.43
CA ASP A 17 8.62 24.68 11.22
C ASP A 17 8.49 23.89 9.90
N THR A 18 8.64 22.56 9.94
CA THR A 18 8.49 21.74 8.73
C THR A 18 7.04 21.31 8.51
N PRO A 19 6.49 21.50 7.28
CA PRO A 19 5.15 21.02 6.97
C PRO A 19 4.99 19.52 7.26
N LEU A 20 3.83 19.15 7.77
CA LEU A 20 3.44 17.75 7.93
C LEU A 20 3.27 17.13 6.54
N VAL A 21 3.93 16.01 6.28
CA VAL A 21 3.84 15.34 4.99
C VAL A 21 2.83 14.19 5.06
N ILE A 22 1.88 14.19 4.10
CA ILE A 22 0.91 13.10 3.92
C ILE A 22 1.23 12.35 2.63
N ALA A 23 1.51 11.05 2.72
CA ALA A 23 1.79 10.20 1.56
C ALA A 23 0.49 9.61 0.98
N LEU A 24 0.21 9.90 -0.29
CA LEU A 24 -0.99 9.45 -0.99
C LEU A 24 -0.62 8.52 -2.16
N PRO A 25 -1.38 7.43 -2.36
CA PRO A 25 -1.13 6.49 -3.44
C PRO A 25 -1.60 7.07 -4.77
N LYS A 26 -0.84 6.86 -5.84
CA LYS A 26 -1.31 7.14 -7.20
C LYS A 26 -2.21 6.04 -7.75
N GLY A 27 -2.93 6.34 -8.83
CA GLY A 27 -3.76 5.37 -9.55
C GLY A 27 -5.18 5.25 -8.98
N ARG A 28 -5.74 4.02 -9.05
CA ARG A 28 -7.16 3.78 -8.74
C ARG A 28 -7.57 4.22 -7.33
N ILE A 29 -6.78 3.88 -6.32
CA ILE A 29 -7.10 4.23 -4.92
C ILE A 29 -7.23 5.75 -4.78
N LEU A 30 -6.41 6.53 -5.48
CA LEU A 30 -6.49 7.98 -5.44
C LEU A 30 -7.85 8.52 -5.90
N LYS A 31 -8.41 7.91 -6.97
CA LYS A 31 -9.73 8.33 -7.49
C LYS A 31 -10.84 8.11 -6.46
N GLU A 32 -10.83 6.97 -5.78
CA GLU A 32 -11.78 6.66 -4.70
C GLU A 32 -11.51 7.50 -3.43
N LEU A 33 -10.27 7.87 -3.19
CA LEU A 33 -9.84 8.67 -2.03
C LEU A 33 -10.20 10.15 -2.17
N HIS A 34 -10.23 10.69 -3.39
CA HIS A 34 -10.42 12.12 -3.65
C HIS A 34 -11.65 12.73 -2.94
N PRO A 35 -12.84 12.12 -2.94
CA PRO A 35 -13.98 12.63 -2.19
C PRO A 35 -13.74 12.68 -0.67
N VAL A 36 -12.99 11.71 -0.13
CA VAL A 36 -12.64 11.66 1.30
C VAL A 36 -11.67 12.80 1.65
N LEU A 37 -10.64 13.04 0.81
CA LEU A 37 -9.71 14.15 0.99
C LEU A 37 -10.44 15.49 1.00
N SER A 38 -11.34 15.72 0.04
CA SER A 38 -12.12 16.97 -0.06
C SER A 38 -12.96 17.21 1.20
N ARG A 39 -13.66 16.18 1.70
CA ARG A 39 -14.46 16.28 2.92
C ARG A 39 -13.60 16.46 4.18
N ALA A 40 -12.41 15.87 4.21
CA ALA A 40 -11.45 16.07 5.29
C ALA A 40 -10.79 17.47 5.23
N GLY A 41 -11.06 18.27 4.21
CA GLY A 41 -10.48 19.61 4.01
C GLY A 41 -9.02 19.57 3.55
N LEU A 42 -8.58 18.46 2.94
CA LEU A 42 -7.25 18.32 2.34
C LEU A 42 -7.36 18.54 0.83
N ILE A 43 -6.97 19.71 0.36
CA ILE A 43 -7.05 20.09 -1.05
C ILE A 43 -5.63 20.34 -1.57
N PRO A 44 -5.04 19.40 -2.30
CA PRO A 44 -3.74 19.59 -2.93
C PRO A 44 -3.79 20.64 -4.04
N ALA A 45 -2.63 21.19 -4.40
CA ALA A 45 -2.48 22.11 -5.54
C ALA A 45 -3.03 21.47 -6.83
N LYS A 46 -3.49 22.33 -7.77
CA LYS A 46 -4.18 21.91 -9.01
C LYS A 46 -3.40 20.91 -9.86
N ASP A 47 -2.09 21.05 -9.92
CA ASP A 47 -1.17 20.18 -10.65
C ASP A 47 -1.01 18.77 -10.02
N TYR A 48 -1.56 18.56 -8.82
CA TYR A 48 -1.62 17.23 -8.19
C TYR A 48 -2.48 16.24 -8.98
N ALA A 49 -3.54 16.71 -9.63
CA ALA A 49 -4.44 15.88 -10.43
C ALA A 49 -3.87 15.52 -11.81
N ASP A 50 -2.84 16.24 -12.26
CA ASP A 50 -2.18 15.97 -13.53
C ASP A 50 -1.32 14.71 -13.44
N GLU A 51 -1.75 13.64 -14.14
CA GLU A 51 -1.04 12.35 -14.15
C GLU A 51 0.30 12.42 -14.90
N ASP A 52 0.48 13.39 -15.81
CA ASP A 52 1.71 13.61 -16.59
C ASP A 52 2.74 14.46 -15.82
N SER A 53 2.32 15.12 -14.74
CA SER A 53 3.22 15.90 -13.89
C SER A 53 4.30 15.01 -13.27
N ARG A 54 5.56 15.39 -13.47
CA ARG A 54 6.72 14.75 -12.82
C ARG A 54 6.94 15.20 -11.38
N ARG A 55 6.18 16.17 -10.93
CA ARG A 55 6.22 16.64 -9.56
C ARG A 55 5.67 15.56 -8.62
N LEU A 56 6.32 15.34 -7.49
CA LEU A 56 5.96 14.29 -6.52
C LEU A 56 5.52 14.86 -5.17
N ARG A 57 5.84 16.13 -4.86
CA ARG A 57 5.45 16.84 -3.64
C ARG A 57 4.67 18.09 -4.00
N PHE A 58 3.54 18.28 -3.35
CA PHE A 58 2.58 19.34 -3.65
C PHE A 58 2.15 20.03 -2.37
N PRO A 59 2.11 21.38 -2.34
CA PRO A 59 1.48 22.11 -1.25
C PRO A 59 -0.03 21.86 -1.27
N THR A 60 -0.67 22.14 -0.13
CA THR A 60 -2.12 22.05 0.01
C THR A 60 -2.73 23.42 0.32
N ASN A 61 -4.05 23.46 0.50
CA ASN A 61 -4.76 24.63 1.03
C ASN A 61 -4.36 24.99 2.49
N ASP A 62 -3.70 24.06 3.19
CA ASP A 62 -3.14 24.28 4.52
C ASP A 62 -1.61 24.42 4.38
N PRO A 63 -1.03 25.63 4.65
CA PRO A 63 0.40 25.87 4.47
C PRO A 63 1.29 25.03 5.39
N THR A 64 0.71 24.39 6.41
CA THR A 64 1.42 23.50 7.33
C THR A 64 1.44 22.05 6.85
N VAL A 65 0.84 21.75 5.68
CA VAL A 65 0.69 20.39 5.16
C VAL A 65 1.05 20.29 3.69
N ASP A 66 1.95 19.39 3.38
CA ASP A 66 2.25 18.97 2.02
C ASP A 66 1.75 17.55 1.76
N VAL A 67 1.46 17.23 0.52
CA VAL A 67 1.20 15.85 0.09
C VAL A 67 2.29 15.36 -0.84
N ILE A 68 2.63 14.08 -0.73
CA ILE A 68 3.47 13.39 -1.72
C ILE A 68 2.65 12.33 -2.45
N ARG A 69 2.90 12.19 -3.77
CA ARG A 69 2.23 11.22 -4.64
C ARG A 69 3.21 10.12 -5.01
N VAL A 70 3.02 8.93 -4.43
CA VAL A 70 3.93 7.80 -4.57
C VAL A 70 3.20 6.53 -5.02
N ARG A 71 3.91 5.45 -5.32
CA ARG A 71 3.29 4.15 -5.60
C ARG A 71 2.64 3.62 -4.32
N PRO A 72 1.51 2.86 -4.42
CA PRO A 72 0.83 2.33 -3.23
C PRO A 72 1.73 1.56 -2.26
N PHE A 73 2.66 0.75 -2.77
CA PHE A 73 3.63 0.00 -1.95
C PHE A 73 4.61 0.91 -1.21
N ASP A 74 5.00 2.04 -1.83
CA ASP A 74 6.00 2.94 -1.25
C ASP A 74 5.41 3.80 -0.12
N VAL A 75 4.07 4.00 -0.09
CA VAL A 75 3.41 4.81 0.95
C VAL A 75 3.78 4.31 2.35
N ALA A 76 3.67 3.01 2.60
CA ALA A 76 3.98 2.43 3.91
C ALA A 76 5.46 2.64 4.27
N THR A 77 6.36 2.50 3.31
CA THR A 77 7.79 2.73 3.51
C THR A 77 8.09 4.19 3.88
N PHE A 78 7.50 5.18 3.16
CA PHE A 78 7.65 6.59 3.49
C PHE A 78 7.15 6.92 4.90
N VAL A 79 6.04 6.30 5.32
CA VAL A 79 5.49 6.50 6.66
C VAL A 79 6.31 5.77 7.72
N ALA A 80 6.72 4.53 7.48
CA ALA A 80 7.52 3.77 8.44
C ALA A 80 8.84 4.46 8.78
N HIS A 81 9.51 5.01 7.77
CA HIS A 81 10.78 5.73 7.95
C HIS A 81 10.63 7.21 8.35
N GLY A 82 9.40 7.69 8.62
CA GLY A 82 9.16 9.05 9.10
C GLY A 82 9.30 10.16 8.05
N ALA A 83 9.52 9.82 6.77
CA ALA A 83 9.54 10.79 5.68
C ALA A 83 8.14 11.37 5.38
N ALA A 84 7.09 10.63 5.73
CA ALA A 84 5.73 11.11 5.83
C ALA A 84 5.16 10.78 7.22
N ALA A 85 4.42 11.71 7.81
CA ALA A 85 3.81 11.51 9.12
C ALA A 85 2.52 10.67 9.03
N ILE A 86 1.78 10.84 7.94
CA ILE A 86 0.50 10.17 7.66
C ILE A 86 0.56 9.61 6.23
N GLY A 87 -0.20 8.54 5.96
CA GLY A 87 -0.35 8.00 4.61
C GLY A 87 -1.64 7.25 4.41
N VAL A 88 -1.92 6.89 3.15
CA VAL A 88 -3.03 6.01 2.79
C VAL A 88 -2.50 4.85 1.95
N CYS A 89 -2.67 3.62 2.42
CA CYS A 89 -2.30 2.43 1.66
C CYS A 89 -3.29 1.29 1.89
N GLY A 90 -3.25 0.27 1.05
CA GLY A 90 -4.04 -0.94 1.23
C GLY A 90 -3.56 -1.77 2.42
N ALA A 91 -4.48 -2.49 3.06
CA ALA A 91 -4.15 -3.44 4.13
C ALA A 91 -3.21 -4.56 3.65
N ASP A 92 -3.21 -4.88 2.36
CA ASP A 92 -2.27 -5.80 1.71
C ASP A 92 -0.81 -5.37 1.91
N VAL A 93 -0.53 -4.08 1.75
CA VAL A 93 0.81 -3.51 1.93
C VAL A 93 1.25 -3.62 3.40
N LEU A 94 0.33 -3.36 4.34
CA LEU A 94 0.61 -3.52 5.77
C LEU A 94 0.88 -4.98 6.13
N MET A 95 0.08 -5.90 5.60
CA MET A 95 0.30 -7.34 5.79
C MET A 95 1.61 -7.82 5.17
N GLU A 96 2.03 -7.25 4.03
CA GLU A 96 3.26 -7.65 3.36
C GLU A 96 4.50 -7.23 4.15
N PHE A 97 4.57 -5.95 4.56
CA PHE A 97 5.78 -5.39 5.17
C PHE A 97 5.81 -5.46 6.69
N ASP A 98 4.66 -5.47 7.35
CA ASP A 98 4.50 -5.58 8.82
C ASP A 98 5.41 -4.62 9.61
N TYR A 99 5.43 -3.34 9.20
CA TYR A 99 6.25 -2.30 9.83
C TYR A 99 5.75 -1.96 11.25
N PRO A 100 6.54 -2.19 12.32
CA PRO A 100 6.14 -1.88 13.70
C PRO A 100 6.03 -0.36 13.98
N GLU A 101 6.65 0.48 13.13
CA GLU A 101 6.60 1.93 13.22
C GLU A 101 5.26 2.52 12.76
N ILE A 102 4.41 1.71 12.14
CA ILE A 102 3.11 2.14 11.62
C ILE A 102 2.00 1.86 12.62
N TYR A 103 1.10 2.81 12.76
CA TYR A 103 -0.21 2.68 13.39
C TYR A 103 -1.30 2.95 12.36
N ALA A 104 -2.32 2.11 12.30
CA ALA A 104 -3.44 2.25 11.36
C ALA A 104 -4.75 2.57 12.11
N PRO A 105 -5.02 3.86 12.41
CA PRO A 105 -6.17 4.27 13.23
C PRO A 105 -7.54 4.13 12.55
N LEU A 106 -7.61 4.16 11.20
CA LEU A 106 -8.87 4.16 10.47
C LEU A 106 -8.84 3.22 9.27
N ASP A 107 -9.95 2.49 9.10
CA ASP A 107 -10.31 1.86 7.84
C ASP A 107 -11.11 2.85 6.99
N LEU A 108 -10.63 3.16 5.79
CA LEU A 108 -11.30 4.12 4.92
C LEU A 108 -12.44 3.47 4.10
N GLY A 109 -12.56 2.15 4.12
CA GLY A 109 -13.61 1.39 3.43
C GLY A 109 -13.57 1.44 1.90
N ILE A 110 -12.53 2.08 1.32
CA ILE A 110 -12.33 2.22 -0.13
C ILE A 110 -11.28 1.25 -0.66
N GLY A 111 -11.19 1.12 -1.98
CA GLY A 111 -10.21 0.25 -2.63
C GLY A 111 -10.47 -1.24 -2.36
N ARG A 112 -11.72 -1.64 -2.11
CA ARG A 112 -12.10 -3.01 -1.75
C ARG A 112 -11.61 -4.01 -2.79
N CYS A 113 -10.83 -4.98 -2.34
CA CYS A 113 -10.34 -6.11 -3.11
C CYS A 113 -9.98 -7.27 -2.17
N ARG A 114 -9.35 -8.31 -2.69
CA ARG A 114 -8.88 -9.43 -1.88
C ARG A 114 -7.55 -9.93 -2.41
N VAL A 115 -6.69 -10.39 -1.53
CA VAL A 115 -5.51 -11.19 -1.88
C VAL A 115 -5.99 -12.62 -2.07
N SER A 116 -5.79 -13.17 -3.26
CA SER A 116 -6.27 -14.50 -3.60
C SER A 116 -5.19 -15.32 -4.30
N ILE A 117 -5.28 -16.63 -4.15
CA ILE A 117 -4.56 -17.58 -4.98
C ILE A 117 -5.31 -17.70 -6.30
N ALA A 118 -4.60 -17.78 -7.42
CA ALA A 118 -5.20 -18.14 -8.70
C ALA A 118 -4.35 -19.17 -9.43
N GLU A 119 -5.02 -19.97 -10.27
CA GLU A 119 -4.41 -21.07 -11.03
C GLU A 119 -5.00 -21.12 -12.44
N PRO A 120 -4.34 -21.78 -13.42
CA PRO A 120 -4.90 -22.03 -14.74
C PRO A 120 -6.25 -22.74 -14.67
N VAL A 121 -7.23 -22.32 -15.51
CA VAL A 121 -8.55 -22.97 -15.59
C VAL A 121 -8.41 -24.48 -15.88
N ASN A 122 -7.44 -24.83 -16.73
CA ASN A 122 -7.15 -26.20 -17.15
C ASN A 122 -6.12 -26.91 -16.25
N ALA A 123 -5.83 -26.39 -15.05
CA ALA A 123 -4.94 -27.07 -14.11
C ALA A 123 -5.47 -28.46 -13.80
N ILE A 124 -4.58 -29.47 -13.84
CA ILE A 124 -4.94 -30.83 -13.43
C ILE A 124 -5.33 -30.77 -11.96
N PRO A 125 -6.53 -31.27 -11.59
CA PRO A 125 -6.95 -31.32 -10.21
C PRO A 125 -5.92 -32.04 -9.36
N ASP A 126 -5.48 -31.39 -8.30
CA ASP A 126 -4.52 -31.95 -7.35
C ASP A 126 -4.96 -31.55 -5.94
N ASP A 127 -4.71 -32.41 -4.97
CA ASP A 127 -5.07 -32.16 -3.58
C ASP A 127 -3.99 -31.27 -2.92
N PRO A 128 -4.31 -29.98 -2.59
CA PRO A 128 -3.35 -29.07 -1.95
C PRO A 128 -2.76 -29.62 -0.65
N ARG A 129 -3.45 -30.51 0.06
CA ARG A 129 -2.98 -31.15 1.30
C ARG A 129 -1.80 -32.10 1.06
N ARG A 130 -1.57 -32.50 -0.19
CA ARG A 130 -0.45 -33.39 -0.60
C ARG A 130 0.77 -32.60 -1.08
N TRP A 131 0.68 -31.28 -1.15
CA TRP A 131 1.81 -30.45 -1.57
C TRP A 131 2.83 -30.35 -0.44
N SER A 132 4.07 -30.73 -0.72
CA SER A 132 5.22 -30.45 0.14
C SER A 132 5.94 -29.16 -0.29
N ARG A 133 5.93 -28.87 -1.61
CA ARG A 133 6.56 -27.71 -2.22
C ARG A 133 5.72 -27.21 -3.38
N ILE A 134 5.64 -25.87 -3.56
CA ILE A 134 4.95 -25.25 -4.67
C ILE A 134 5.63 -23.94 -5.10
N THR A 135 5.67 -23.68 -6.42
CA THR A 135 6.18 -22.41 -6.96
C THR A 135 5.05 -21.42 -7.15
N VAL A 136 5.21 -20.22 -6.61
CA VAL A 136 4.19 -19.16 -6.57
C VAL A 136 4.77 -17.86 -7.09
N ALA A 137 4.17 -17.29 -8.13
CA ALA A 137 4.51 -15.96 -8.59
C ALA A 137 3.64 -14.91 -7.87
N THR A 138 4.28 -13.88 -7.33
CA THR A 138 3.57 -12.89 -6.54
C THR A 138 4.35 -11.58 -6.35
N LYS A 139 3.61 -10.53 -6.11
CA LYS A 139 4.12 -9.25 -5.59
C LYS A 139 4.16 -9.24 -4.04
N TYR A 140 3.59 -10.26 -3.40
CA TYR A 140 3.40 -10.37 -1.95
C TYR A 140 4.13 -11.60 -1.40
N PRO A 141 5.49 -11.63 -1.43
CA PRO A 141 6.27 -12.79 -0.99
C PRO A 141 5.98 -13.19 0.46
N ASN A 142 5.90 -12.23 1.37
CA ASN A 142 5.70 -12.54 2.79
C ASN A 142 4.29 -13.06 3.08
N ILE A 143 3.27 -12.49 2.46
CA ILE A 143 1.89 -12.99 2.58
C ILE A 143 1.81 -14.42 2.05
N ALA A 144 2.35 -14.68 0.86
CA ALA A 144 2.33 -16.00 0.25
C ALA A 144 3.09 -17.02 1.10
N GLN A 145 4.31 -16.71 1.54
CA GLN A 145 5.10 -17.60 2.40
C GLN A 145 4.38 -17.95 3.70
N ARG A 146 3.81 -16.95 4.41
CA ARG A 146 3.07 -17.19 5.65
C ARG A 146 1.83 -18.05 5.41
N HIS A 147 1.10 -17.80 4.32
CA HIS A 147 -0.10 -18.55 3.99
C HIS A 147 0.19 -20.04 3.75
N PHE A 148 1.20 -20.36 2.92
CA PHE A 148 1.57 -21.74 2.62
C PHE A 148 2.27 -22.42 3.80
N ALA A 149 3.14 -21.71 4.53
CA ALA A 149 3.81 -22.26 5.71
C ALA A 149 2.82 -22.68 6.81
N ALA A 150 1.74 -21.91 7.02
CA ALA A 150 0.67 -22.29 7.96
C ALA A 150 -0.05 -23.61 7.60
N ARG A 151 0.12 -24.09 6.37
CA ARG A 151 -0.41 -25.36 5.85
C ARG A 151 0.66 -26.46 5.71
N GLY A 152 1.89 -26.17 6.18
CA GLY A 152 3.02 -27.09 6.04
C GLY A 152 3.57 -27.20 4.62
N VAL A 153 3.25 -26.26 3.74
CA VAL A 153 3.70 -26.24 2.34
C VAL A 153 4.85 -25.26 2.19
N GLN A 154 5.96 -25.69 1.57
CA GLN A 154 7.06 -24.80 1.22
C GLN A 154 6.76 -24.05 -0.09
N ALA A 155 6.54 -22.75 -0.01
CA ALA A 155 6.37 -21.90 -1.18
C ALA A 155 7.72 -21.40 -1.71
N GLU A 156 8.04 -21.72 -2.94
CA GLU A 156 9.14 -21.13 -3.70
C GLU A 156 8.60 -19.89 -4.43
N ILE A 157 9.10 -18.72 -4.05
CA ILE A 157 8.56 -17.46 -4.54
C ILE A 157 9.30 -16.99 -5.78
N VAL A 158 8.54 -16.76 -6.85
CA VAL A 158 8.95 -15.96 -8.02
C VAL A 158 8.41 -14.55 -7.83
N HIS A 159 9.27 -13.64 -7.38
CA HIS A 159 8.86 -12.26 -7.12
C HIS A 159 8.73 -11.49 -8.45
N LEU A 160 7.51 -10.99 -8.71
CA LEU A 160 7.18 -10.13 -9.84
C LEU A 160 6.53 -8.84 -9.34
N ASN A 161 6.73 -7.73 -10.07
CA ASN A 161 6.12 -6.45 -9.73
C ASN A 161 4.78 -6.20 -10.43
N GLY A 162 4.45 -7.02 -11.43
CA GLY A 162 3.21 -6.95 -12.22
C GLY A 162 3.14 -8.07 -13.23
N ALA A 163 2.00 -8.17 -13.94
CA ALA A 163 1.73 -9.20 -14.93
C ALA A 163 1.90 -10.64 -14.41
N MET A 164 1.52 -10.87 -13.15
CA MET A 164 1.60 -12.18 -12.51
C MET A 164 0.84 -13.25 -13.29
N GLU A 165 -0.23 -12.86 -13.97
CA GLU A 165 -1.10 -13.75 -14.75
C GLU A 165 -0.36 -14.47 -15.90
N LEU A 166 0.77 -13.93 -16.34
CA LEU A 166 1.62 -14.59 -17.35
C LEU A 166 2.45 -15.74 -16.77
N ALA A 167 2.73 -15.73 -15.48
CA ALA A 167 3.69 -16.66 -14.87
C ALA A 167 3.30 -18.13 -15.08
N PRO A 168 2.05 -18.58 -14.93
CA PRO A 168 1.69 -19.98 -15.16
C PRO A 168 1.81 -20.37 -16.63
N SER A 169 1.39 -19.54 -17.57
CA SER A 169 1.47 -19.84 -19.01
C SER A 169 2.90 -19.87 -19.54
N MET A 170 3.82 -19.14 -18.89
CA MET A 170 5.25 -19.13 -19.21
C MET A 170 6.06 -20.17 -18.45
N GLY A 171 5.41 -21.01 -17.63
CA GLY A 171 6.08 -22.04 -16.83
C GLY A 171 6.94 -21.52 -15.67
N LEU A 172 6.77 -20.25 -15.27
CA LEU A 172 7.53 -19.64 -14.17
C LEU A 172 7.00 -20.05 -12.79
N ALA A 173 5.70 -20.29 -12.68
CA ALA A 173 5.08 -20.68 -11.42
C ALA A 173 3.80 -21.48 -11.68
N ARG A 174 3.44 -22.35 -10.74
CA ARG A 174 2.20 -23.13 -10.78
C ARG A 174 0.98 -22.29 -10.41
N LEU A 175 1.15 -21.43 -9.40
CA LEU A 175 0.11 -20.58 -8.85
C LEU A 175 0.56 -19.12 -8.90
N ILE A 176 -0.40 -18.22 -8.80
CA ILE A 176 -0.14 -16.83 -8.47
C ILE A 176 -0.86 -16.44 -7.18
N VAL A 177 -0.30 -15.47 -6.45
CA VAL A 177 -0.97 -14.77 -5.36
C VAL A 177 -0.98 -13.29 -5.71
N ASP A 178 -2.16 -12.73 -5.90
CA ASP A 178 -2.31 -11.32 -6.30
C ASP A 178 -3.63 -10.72 -5.79
N LEU A 179 -3.79 -9.41 -5.98
CA LEU A 179 -5.02 -8.70 -5.69
C LEU A 179 -6.07 -8.99 -6.75
N VAL A 180 -7.24 -9.40 -6.31
CA VAL A 180 -8.41 -9.63 -7.15
C VAL A 180 -9.52 -8.68 -6.71
N GLN A 181 -10.02 -7.87 -7.65
CA GLN A 181 -11.20 -7.04 -7.43
C GLN A 181 -12.42 -7.68 -8.10
N THR A 182 -12.47 -7.69 -9.43
CA THR A 182 -13.56 -8.28 -10.22
C THR A 182 -13.22 -9.67 -10.77
N GLY A 183 -11.94 -10.00 -10.84
CA GLY A 183 -11.45 -11.24 -11.48
C GLY A 183 -11.39 -11.18 -13.00
N SER A 184 -11.68 -10.04 -13.63
CA SER A 184 -11.68 -9.90 -15.09
C SER A 184 -10.29 -10.15 -15.70
N THR A 185 -9.22 -9.67 -15.07
CA THR A 185 -7.84 -9.89 -15.52
C THR A 185 -7.47 -11.38 -15.47
N LEU A 186 -7.82 -12.07 -14.39
CA LEU A 186 -7.61 -13.51 -14.27
C LEU A 186 -8.29 -14.25 -15.42
N LYS A 187 -9.59 -13.97 -15.63
CA LYS A 187 -10.39 -14.60 -16.70
C LYS A 187 -9.81 -14.34 -18.08
N ALA A 188 -9.38 -13.11 -18.36
CA ALA A 188 -8.79 -12.74 -19.65
C ALA A 188 -7.47 -13.49 -19.95
N ASN A 189 -6.77 -13.96 -18.91
CA ASN A 189 -5.51 -14.70 -19.00
C ASN A 189 -5.66 -16.21 -18.74
N GLY A 190 -6.89 -16.75 -18.78
CA GLY A 190 -7.14 -18.18 -18.62
C GLY A 190 -6.92 -18.71 -17.21
N LEU A 191 -7.01 -17.83 -16.21
CA LEU A 191 -6.90 -18.18 -14.80
C LEU A 191 -8.26 -18.15 -14.11
N LYS A 192 -8.41 -18.97 -13.09
CA LYS A 192 -9.52 -18.96 -12.14
C LYS A 192 -9.00 -18.61 -10.75
N GLU A 193 -9.82 -17.86 -10.02
CA GLU A 193 -9.59 -17.56 -8.63
C GLU A 193 -9.85 -18.83 -7.79
N GLY A 194 -8.94 -19.11 -6.88
CA GLY A 194 -9.04 -20.17 -5.89
C GLY A 194 -9.37 -19.60 -4.51
N GLU A 195 -8.53 -19.92 -3.52
CA GLU A 195 -8.73 -19.50 -2.14
C GLU A 195 -8.44 -18.00 -1.93
N VAL A 196 -9.31 -17.34 -1.18
CA VAL A 196 -9.11 -15.97 -0.70
C VAL A 196 -8.26 -16.00 0.57
N ILE A 197 -7.09 -15.36 0.53
CA ILE A 197 -6.18 -15.27 1.68
C ILE A 197 -6.64 -14.18 2.65
N ALA A 198 -7.01 -13.00 2.12
CA ALA A 198 -7.46 -11.87 2.92
C ALA A 198 -8.33 -10.90 2.13
N HIS A 199 -9.30 -10.27 2.80
CA HIS A 199 -10.01 -9.10 2.28
C HIS A 199 -9.25 -7.82 2.59
N VAL A 200 -9.21 -6.91 1.64
CA VAL A 200 -8.40 -5.69 1.67
C VAL A 200 -9.26 -4.46 1.47
N THR A 201 -9.00 -3.47 2.31
CA THR A 201 -9.46 -2.08 2.18
C THR A 201 -8.27 -1.15 2.39
N SER A 202 -8.40 0.10 1.98
CA SER A 202 -7.37 1.11 2.26
C SER A 202 -7.49 1.60 3.71
N LYS A 203 -6.34 1.81 4.33
CA LYS A 203 -6.20 2.29 5.71
C LYS A 203 -5.54 3.68 5.72
N LEU A 204 -5.98 4.53 6.63
CA LEU A 204 -5.16 5.66 7.07
C LEU A 204 -4.08 5.13 7.99
N ILE A 205 -2.84 5.45 7.71
CA ILE A 205 -1.68 5.02 8.48
C ILE A 205 -0.89 6.21 9.00
N VAL A 206 -0.24 6.04 10.14
CA VAL A 206 0.48 7.09 10.86
C VAL A 206 1.80 6.54 11.35
N ASN A 207 2.87 7.34 11.24
CA ASN A 207 4.14 7.04 11.87
C ASN A 207 4.02 7.20 13.40
N ARG A 208 4.40 6.18 14.17
CA ARG A 208 4.25 6.17 15.64
C ARG A 208 5.11 7.23 16.33
N THR A 209 6.30 7.52 15.80
CA THR A 209 7.16 8.57 16.34
C THR A 209 6.55 9.94 16.07
N ALA A 210 6.09 10.20 14.85
CA ALA A 210 5.41 11.44 14.51
C ALA A 210 4.15 11.65 15.36
N LEU A 211 3.38 10.59 15.63
CA LEU A 211 2.21 10.67 16.52
C LEU A 211 2.59 11.08 17.96
N LYS A 212 3.75 10.66 18.44
CA LYS A 212 4.25 11.04 19.78
C LYS A 212 4.82 12.46 19.84
N THR A 213 5.50 12.90 18.78
CA THR A 213 6.16 14.20 18.74
C THR A 213 5.22 15.33 18.31
N ARG A 214 4.17 15.03 17.52
CA ARG A 214 3.18 15.99 17.00
C ARG A 214 1.73 15.51 17.21
N PRO A 215 1.33 15.17 18.47
CA PRO A 215 0.06 14.48 18.75
C PRO A 215 -1.17 15.31 18.36
N GLU A 216 -1.14 16.63 18.59
CA GLU A 216 -2.27 17.52 18.29
C GLU A 216 -2.52 17.64 16.77
N ALA A 217 -1.47 17.90 16.00
CA ALA A 217 -1.57 18.04 14.54
C ALA A 217 -2.04 16.73 13.88
N ILE A 218 -1.45 15.60 14.27
CA ILE A 218 -1.82 14.30 13.71
C ILE A 218 -3.19 13.85 14.19
N GLY A 219 -3.51 14.07 15.46
CA GLY A 219 -4.83 13.78 16.03
C GLY A 219 -5.95 14.55 15.34
N ALA A 220 -5.72 15.84 15.03
CA ALA A 220 -6.65 16.65 14.24
C ALA A 220 -6.90 16.09 12.84
N TRP A 221 -5.87 15.64 12.13
CA TRP A 221 -6.04 15.01 10.83
C TRP A 221 -6.77 13.66 10.90
N ILE A 222 -6.47 12.81 11.89
CA ILE A 222 -7.22 11.57 12.11
C ILE A 222 -8.70 11.87 12.33
N ALA A 223 -9.03 12.89 13.14
CA ALA A 223 -10.41 13.30 13.41
C ALA A 223 -11.11 13.81 12.14
N ARG A 224 -10.44 14.63 11.31
CA ARG A 224 -10.97 15.12 10.02
C ARG A 224 -11.28 13.96 9.07
N PHE A 225 -10.37 12.98 8.94
CA PHE A 225 -10.62 11.79 8.12
C PHE A 225 -11.78 10.96 8.65
N ARG A 226 -11.90 10.78 9.96
CA ARG A 226 -13.02 10.07 10.58
C ARG A 226 -14.36 10.75 10.28
N ALA A 227 -14.46 12.06 10.49
CA ALA A 227 -15.67 12.82 10.16
C ALA A 227 -16.02 12.76 8.68
N ALA A 228 -15.01 12.78 7.78
CA ALA A 228 -15.21 12.65 6.33
C ALA A 228 -15.79 11.29 5.93
N LEU A 229 -15.54 10.23 6.70
CA LEU A 229 -16.12 8.89 6.45
C LEU A 229 -17.56 8.80 6.97
N GLU A 230 -17.85 9.34 8.16
CA GLU A 230 -19.17 9.35 8.76
C GLU A 230 -20.19 10.13 7.92
N ALA A 231 -19.76 11.18 7.25
CA ALA A 231 -20.61 11.96 6.33
C ALA A 231 -21.07 11.19 5.07
N THR A 232 -20.62 9.95 4.89
CA THR A 232 -20.93 9.09 3.71
C THR A 232 -21.79 7.88 4.08
N ALA A 233 -21.97 7.61 5.37
CA ALA A 233 -22.79 6.52 5.89
C ALA A 233 -24.25 6.97 6.06
#